data_f061a0a4866710ce1a2205a5ab879ac6
#
_entry.id   f061a0a4866710ce1a2205a5ab879ac6
#
_cell.length_a   1.000
_cell.length_b   1.000
_cell.length_c   1.000
_cell.angle_alpha   90.00
_cell.angle_beta   90.00
_cell.angle_gamma   90.00
#
_symmetry.space_group_name_H-M   'P 1'
#
loop_
_entity.id
_entity.type
_entity.pdbx_description
1 polymer ?
#
loop_
_entity_poly.entity_id
_entity_poly.type
_entity_poly.pdbx_seq_one_letter_code
_entity_poly.pdbx_strand_id
1 'polypeptide(L)'
;IFRGINTNYFNPQKILPIKLERFSKEHNIDRNKFIILLPGRLTYWKGQKIFIEAIKLLYEKSDIPSFEAIVLGNEQGRNVYKKQLIDLVLKHRLNKVIKFIDHCNEMPVAYGISNLVCSCSSEPEAFGRIAVEAQSMQIPIIASDIGGSKETIIKDKTGYLYKNKDPID
;
A
#
# COMPACT_ATOMS: atom_id res chain seq x y z
N ILE A 1 21.59 -7.68 15.41
CA ILE A 1 21.79 -6.76 14.27
C ILE A 1 20.44 -6.14 13.97
N PHE A 2 20.32 -4.84 14.18
CA PHE A 2 19.10 -4.11 13.82
C PHE A 2 19.02 -3.97 12.29
N ARG A 3 17.85 -4.23 11.72
CA ARG A 3 17.57 -3.95 10.32
C ARG A 3 17.18 -2.47 10.19
N GLY A 4 17.55 -1.86 9.07
CA GLY A 4 17.21 -0.49 8.75
C GLY A 4 16.84 -0.35 7.27
N ILE A 5 16.58 0.88 6.85
CA ILE A 5 16.38 1.27 5.45
C ILE A 5 17.41 2.31 5.05
N ASN A 6 17.60 2.48 3.76
CA ASN A 6 18.42 3.57 3.23
C ASN A 6 17.58 4.85 3.15
N THR A 7 17.67 5.72 4.15
CA THR A 7 16.93 6.99 4.21
C THR A 7 17.40 7.99 3.14
N ASN A 8 18.58 7.83 2.56
CA ASN A 8 19.01 8.61 1.40
C ASN A 8 18.27 8.21 0.13
N TYR A 9 17.88 6.93 0.01
CA TYR A 9 17.08 6.42 -1.10
C TYR A 9 15.59 6.72 -0.89
N PHE A 10 15.06 6.46 0.31
CA PHE A 10 13.69 6.81 0.69
C PHE A 10 13.65 8.24 1.24
N ASN A 11 13.76 9.22 0.35
CA ASN A 11 13.77 10.65 0.69
C ASN A 11 12.88 11.43 -0.30
N PRO A 12 11.77 12.03 0.15
CA PRO A 12 10.84 12.73 -0.71
C PRO A 12 11.48 13.92 -1.44
N GLN A 13 12.47 14.58 -0.82
CA GLN A 13 13.16 15.72 -1.42
C GLN A 13 14.04 15.34 -2.63
N LYS A 14 14.35 14.06 -2.81
CA LYS A 14 15.17 13.55 -3.92
C LYS A 14 14.35 13.05 -5.10
N ILE A 15 13.01 13.08 -5.01
CA ILE A 15 12.16 12.65 -6.10
C ILE A 15 11.93 13.81 -7.06
N LEU A 16 12.37 13.63 -8.29
CA LEU A 16 12.12 14.60 -9.35
C LEU A 16 10.63 14.56 -9.76
N PRO A 17 9.96 15.72 -9.89
CA PRO A 17 8.55 15.79 -10.30
C PRO A 17 8.25 15.02 -11.59
N ILE A 18 9.16 15.07 -12.56
CA ILE A 18 9.01 14.35 -13.83
C ILE A 18 8.90 12.82 -13.65
N LYS A 19 9.51 12.24 -12.62
CA LYS A 19 9.39 10.81 -12.31
C LYS A 19 8.00 10.48 -11.80
N LEU A 20 7.42 11.34 -10.97
CA LEU A 20 6.04 11.18 -10.48
C LEU A 20 5.03 11.24 -11.64
N GLU A 21 5.22 12.20 -12.55
CA GLU A 21 4.37 12.34 -13.74
C GLU A 21 4.47 11.13 -14.67
N ARG A 22 5.70 10.68 -14.95
CA ARG A 22 5.94 9.52 -15.79
C ARG A 22 5.28 8.27 -15.21
N PHE A 23 5.51 8.00 -13.94
CA PHE A 23 4.92 6.85 -13.24
C PHE A 23 3.39 6.89 -13.26
N SER A 24 2.81 8.06 -12.99
CA SER A 24 1.36 8.22 -13.01
C SER A 24 0.77 8.04 -14.40
N LYS A 25 1.42 8.55 -15.45
CA LYS A 25 1.04 8.33 -16.85
C LYS A 25 1.13 6.87 -17.26
N GLU A 26 2.24 6.21 -16.96
CA GLU A 26 2.50 4.80 -17.31
C GLU A 26 1.44 3.86 -16.72
N HIS A 27 0.97 4.18 -15.52
CA HIS A 27 -0.01 3.35 -14.80
C HIS A 27 -1.43 3.92 -14.78
N ASN A 28 -1.70 4.97 -15.57
CA ASN A 28 -3.00 5.67 -15.61
C ASN A 28 -3.52 6.09 -14.23
N ILE A 29 -2.65 6.62 -13.36
CA ILE A 29 -2.99 7.08 -12.02
C ILE A 29 -3.44 8.54 -12.09
N ASP A 30 -4.63 8.85 -11.56
CA ASP A 30 -5.13 10.21 -11.46
C ASP A 30 -4.65 10.86 -10.15
N ARG A 31 -3.64 11.71 -10.25
CA ARG A 31 -3.03 12.40 -9.10
C ARG A 31 -3.93 13.46 -8.44
N ASN A 32 -5.09 13.77 -9.02
CA ASN A 32 -6.09 14.63 -8.38
C ASN A 32 -6.94 13.86 -7.35
N LYS A 33 -6.84 12.54 -7.34
CA LYS A 33 -7.51 11.68 -6.37
C LYS A 33 -6.60 11.38 -5.18
N PHE A 34 -7.21 10.96 -4.08
CA PHE A 34 -6.48 10.43 -2.94
C PHE A 34 -5.93 9.03 -3.25
N ILE A 35 -4.60 8.87 -3.21
CA ILE A 35 -3.94 7.61 -3.59
C ILE A 35 -3.59 6.78 -2.36
N ILE A 36 -4.14 5.56 -2.32
CA ILE A 36 -3.89 4.57 -1.26
C ILE A 36 -3.00 3.46 -1.83
N LEU A 37 -1.81 3.25 -1.27
CA LEU A 37 -0.84 2.28 -1.77
C LEU A 37 -0.70 1.09 -0.81
N LEU A 38 -0.84 -0.12 -1.34
CA LEU A 38 -0.46 -1.38 -0.68
C LEU A 38 0.74 -1.99 -1.42
N PRO A 39 1.98 -1.74 -0.98
CA PRO A 39 3.16 -2.34 -1.59
C PRO A 39 3.46 -3.70 -0.97
N GLY A 40 3.95 -4.64 -1.78
CA GLY A 40 4.39 -5.95 -1.32
C GLY A 40 4.10 -7.07 -2.29
N ARG A 41 4.87 -8.14 -2.19
CA ARG A 41 4.67 -9.36 -3.00
C ARG A 41 3.24 -9.87 -2.87
N LEU A 42 2.67 -10.37 -3.96
CA LEU A 42 1.34 -10.99 -3.92
C LEU A 42 1.44 -12.37 -3.25
N THR A 43 1.18 -12.41 -1.96
CA THR A 43 1.18 -13.62 -1.14
C THR A 43 0.03 -13.58 -0.14
N TYR A 44 -0.52 -14.74 0.21
CA TYR A 44 -1.69 -14.85 1.11
C TYR A 44 -1.52 -14.08 2.43
N TRP A 45 -0.32 -14.07 2.97
CA TRP A 45 -0.03 -13.43 4.26
C TRP A 45 0.24 -11.92 4.18
N LYS A 46 0.40 -11.34 2.97
CA LYS A 46 0.55 -9.88 2.78
C LYS A 46 -0.78 -9.12 2.80
N GLY A 47 -1.90 -9.84 2.93
CA GLY A 47 -3.20 -9.27 3.25
C GLY A 47 -3.89 -8.48 2.14
N GLN A 48 -3.55 -8.73 0.85
CA GLN A 48 -4.23 -8.06 -0.25
C GLN A 48 -5.74 -8.25 -0.24
N LYS A 49 -6.23 -9.41 0.21
CA LYS A 49 -7.69 -9.65 0.35
C LYS A 49 -8.31 -8.73 1.41
N ILE A 50 -7.65 -8.55 2.55
CA ILE A 50 -8.10 -7.64 3.63
C ILE A 50 -8.17 -6.22 3.10
N PHE A 51 -7.12 -5.78 2.39
CA PHE A 51 -7.08 -4.48 1.75
C PHE A 51 -8.25 -4.27 0.76
N ILE A 52 -8.52 -5.24 -0.12
CA ILE A 52 -9.63 -5.15 -1.09
C ILE A 52 -10.98 -5.04 -0.38
N GLU A 53 -11.21 -5.80 0.70
CA GLU A 53 -12.43 -5.70 1.50
C GLU A 53 -12.54 -4.33 2.20
N ALA A 54 -11.46 -3.81 2.75
CA ALA A 54 -11.44 -2.47 3.34
C ALA A 54 -11.74 -1.38 2.28
N ILE A 55 -11.13 -1.48 1.10
CA ILE A 55 -11.41 -0.55 -0.02
C ILE A 55 -12.88 -0.65 -0.47
N LYS A 56 -13.47 -1.84 -0.47
CA LYS A 56 -14.91 -2.01 -0.76
C LYS A 56 -15.75 -1.22 0.25
N LEU A 57 -15.51 -1.42 1.54
CA LEU A 57 -16.25 -0.71 2.61
C LEU A 57 -16.07 0.80 2.51
N LEU A 58 -14.86 1.25 2.17
CA LEU A 58 -14.59 2.67 1.94
C LEU A 58 -15.34 3.19 0.71
N TYR A 59 -15.36 2.45 -0.39
CA TYR A 59 -16.02 2.84 -1.64
C TYR A 59 -17.54 2.91 -1.53
N GLU A 60 -18.14 2.20 -0.60
CA GLU A 60 -19.59 2.24 -0.31
C GLU A 60 -20.01 3.49 0.49
N LYS A 61 -19.04 4.29 1.00
CA LYS A 61 -19.33 5.57 1.69
C LYS A 61 -19.50 6.70 0.68
N SER A 62 -20.51 7.55 0.90
CA SER A 62 -20.87 8.64 -0.01
C SER A 62 -20.13 9.96 0.25
N ASP A 63 -19.60 10.15 1.44
CA ASP A 63 -19.09 11.44 1.96
C ASP A 63 -17.55 11.48 2.08
N ILE A 64 -16.88 10.72 1.25
CA ILE A 64 -15.40 10.70 1.18
C ILE A 64 -14.90 11.28 -0.14
N PRO A 65 -13.68 11.86 -0.15
CA PRO A 65 -13.04 12.29 -1.40
C PRO A 65 -12.86 11.14 -2.39
N SER A 66 -12.86 11.46 -3.68
CA SER A 66 -12.54 10.46 -4.71
C SER A 66 -11.12 9.92 -4.50
N PHE A 67 -10.96 8.60 -4.63
CA PHE A 67 -9.68 7.94 -4.38
C PHE A 67 -9.39 6.85 -5.41
N GLU A 68 -8.12 6.46 -5.48
CA GLU A 68 -7.65 5.26 -6.17
C GLU A 68 -6.79 4.43 -5.21
N ALA A 69 -6.90 3.11 -5.32
CA ALA A 69 -6.12 2.16 -4.53
C ALA A 69 -5.16 1.40 -5.45
N ILE A 70 -3.90 1.26 -5.03
CA ILE A 70 -2.87 0.61 -5.81
C ILE A 70 -2.34 -0.60 -5.04
N VAL A 71 -2.46 -1.77 -5.63
CA VAL A 71 -1.78 -2.99 -5.17
C VAL A 71 -0.50 -3.13 -5.98
N LEU A 72 0.63 -2.85 -5.36
CA LEU A 72 1.94 -2.83 -6.01
C LEU A 72 2.78 -4.03 -5.60
N GLY A 73 3.10 -4.91 -6.54
CA GLY A 73 3.99 -6.04 -6.35
C GLY A 73 3.63 -7.22 -7.24
N ASN A 74 4.62 -8.03 -7.54
CA ASN A 74 4.43 -9.17 -8.41
C ASN A 74 4.07 -10.46 -7.64
N GLU A 75 3.53 -11.41 -8.37
CA GLU A 75 3.10 -12.72 -7.88
C GLU A 75 4.25 -13.72 -7.70
N GLN A 76 5.43 -13.48 -8.31
CA GLN A 76 6.56 -14.40 -8.27
C GLN A 76 6.17 -15.85 -8.59
N GLY A 77 5.41 -16.05 -9.68
CA GLY A 77 4.90 -17.36 -10.11
C GLY A 77 3.60 -17.81 -9.40
N ARG A 78 3.01 -17.00 -8.48
CA ARG A 78 1.74 -17.33 -7.80
C ARG A 78 0.52 -16.83 -8.58
N ASN A 79 0.43 -17.19 -9.86
CA ASN A 79 -0.61 -16.70 -10.79
C ASN A 79 -2.04 -16.99 -10.29
N VAL A 80 -2.24 -18.11 -9.59
CA VAL A 80 -3.55 -18.48 -9.00
C VAL A 80 -4.00 -17.42 -7.98
N TYR A 81 -3.09 -16.98 -7.11
CA TYR A 81 -3.44 -15.98 -6.10
C TYR A 81 -3.73 -14.61 -6.73
N LYS A 82 -2.94 -14.18 -7.69
CA LYS A 82 -3.19 -12.94 -8.44
C LYS A 82 -4.56 -12.97 -9.11
N LYS A 83 -4.91 -14.11 -9.78
CA LYS A 83 -6.24 -14.29 -10.38
C LYS A 83 -7.35 -14.17 -9.33
N GLN A 84 -7.22 -14.82 -8.17
CA GLN A 84 -8.21 -14.70 -7.09
C GLN A 84 -8.41 -13.25 -6.63
N LEU A 85 -7.35 -12.44 -6.56
CA LEU A 85 -7.45 -11.02 -6.21
C LEU A 85 -8.19 -10.22 -7.28
N ILE A 86 -7.90 -10.47 -8.55
CA ILE A 86 -8.57 -9.83 -9.69
C ILE A 86 -10.07 -10.20 -9.69
N ASP A 87 -10.39 -11.49 -9.51
CA ASP A 87 -11.77 -11.97 -9.45
C ASP A 87 -12.53 -11.31 -8.28
N LEU A 88 -11.87 -11.12 -7.13
CA LEU A 88 -12.44 -10.43 -5.97
C LEU A 88 -12.74 -8.95 -6.27
N VAL A 89 -11.82 -8.25 -6.92
CA VAL A 89 -12.01 -6.86 -7.36
C VAL A 89 -13.18 -6.74 -8.33
N LEU A 90 -13.29 -7.65 -9.30
CA LEU A 90 -14.41 -7.67 -10.24
C LEU A 90 -15.74 -7.98 -9.56
N LYS A 91 -15.77 -8.96 -8.65
CA LYS A 91 -16.94 -9.31 -7.84
C LYS A 91 -17.49 -8.10 -7.07
N HIS A 92 -16.59 -7.28 -6.52
CA HIS A 92 -16.97 -6.07 -5.79
C HIS A 92 -17.14 -4.82 -6.67
N ARG A 93 -17.00 -4.94 -8.00
CA ARG A 93 -17.09 -3.82 -8.97
C ARG A 93 -16.08 -2.70 -8.70
N LEU A 94 -14.91 -3.05 -8.18
CA LEU A 94 -13.84 -2.10 -7.81
C LEU A 94 -12.77 -1.92 -8.91
N ASN A 95 -13.00 -2.46 -10.11
CA ASN A 95 -12.05 -2.41 -11.23
C ASN A 95 -11.73 -0.99 -11.74
N LYS A 96 -12.56 0.01 -11.39
CA LYS A 96 -12.28 1.43 -11.67
C LYS A 96 -11.53 2.14 -10.55
N VAL A 97 -11.41 1.51 -9.38
CA VAL A 97 -10.83 2.08 -8.16
C VAL A 97 -9.51 1.41 -7.80
N ILE A 98 -9.42 0.08 -7.96
CA ILE A 98 -8.21 -0.68 -7.62
C ILE A 98 -7.41 -0.96 -8.88
N LYS A 99 -6.12 -0.62 -8.83
CA LYS A 99 -5.13 -0.90 -9.87
C LYS A 99 -4.07 -1.88 -9.35
N PHE A 100 -3.68 -2.81 -10.21
CA PHE A 100 -2.55 -3.71 -9.95
C PHE A 100 -1.34 -3.24 -10.74
N ILE A 101 -0.21 -3.05 -10.06
CA ILE A 101 1.08 -2.72 -10.67
C ILE A 101 2.06 -3.83 -10.28
N ASP A 102 2.57 -4.55 -11.27
CA ASP A 102 3.34 -5.76 -11.01
C ASP A 102 4.73 -5.48 -10.43
N HIS A 103 5.39 -4.44 -10.88
CA HIS A 103 6.74 -4.13 -10.46
C HIS A 103 7.03 -2.63 -10.51
N CYS A 104 7.83 -2.18 -9.55
CA CYS A 104 8.36 -0.82 -9.54
C CYS A 104 9.84 -0.87 -9.16
N ASN A 105 10.71 -0.40 -10.06
CA ASN A 105 12.16 -0.33 -9.80
C ASN A 105 12.51 0.82 -8.84
N GLU A 106 11.71 1.87 -8.83
CA GLU A 106 11.93 3.06 -8.01
C GLU A 106 10.81 3.20 -6.97
N MET A 107 10.84 2.36 -5.93
CA MET A 107 9.84 2.38 -4.86
C MET A 107 9.59 3.78 -4.25
N PRO A 108 10.61 4.66 -4.05
CA PRO A 108 10.36 6.02 -3.59
C PRO A 108 9.36 6.80 -4.47
N VAL A 109 9.33 6.56 -5.79
CA VAL A 109 8.36 7.20 -6.70
C VAL A 109 6.93 6.74 -6.41
N ALA A 110 6.73 5.43 -6.20
CA ALA A 110 5.43 4.89 -5.85
C ALA A 110 4.94 5.42 -4.48
N TYR A 111 5.82 5.54 -3.50
CA TYR A 111 5.50 6.22 -2.25
C TYR A 111 5.19 7.71 -2.50
N GLY A 112 6.01 8.40 -3.31
CA GLY A 112 5.87 9.84 -3.54
C GLY A 112 4.60 10.29 -4.25
N ILE A 113 3.89 9.39 -4.95
CA ILE A 113 2.55 9.67 -5.49
C ILE A 113 1.42 9.36 -4.52
N SER A 114 1.71 8.70 -3.39
CA SER A 114 0.71 8.17 -2.47
C SER A 114 0.40 9.17 -1.35
N ASN A 115 -0.86 9.21 -0.94
CA ASN A 115 -1.32 9.99 0.20
C ASN A 115 -1.40 9.12 1.49
N LEU A 116 -1.53 7.81 1.31
CA LEU A 116 -1.61 6.84 2.38
C LEU A 116 -0.96 5.53 1.95
N VAL A 117 -0.23 4.90 2.86
CA VAL A 117 0.31 3.56 2.66
C VAL A 117 -0.37 2.59 3.61
N CYS A 118 -0.64 1.38 3.12
CA CYS A 118 -1.18 0.29 3.93
C CYS A 118 -0.18 -0.88 3.99
N SER A 119 -0.10 -1.53 5.15
CA SER A 119 0.63 -2.79 5.35
C SER A 119 -0.29 -3.80 6.05
N CYS A 120 -0.96 -4.64 5.25
CA CYS A 120 -2.05 -5.49 5.71
C CYS A 120 -1.62 -6.93 6.03
N SER A 121 -0.36 -7.17 6.37
CA SER A 121 0.14 -8.52 6.64
C SER A 121 -0.71 -9.21 7.70
N SER A 122 -1.17 -10.43 7.39
CA SER A 122 -1.99 -11.25 8.29
C SER A 122 -1.16 -12.12 9.23
N GLU A 123 0.17 -12.15 9.02
CA GLU A 123 1.15 -12.85 9.83
C GLU A 123 2.27 -11.89 10.25
N PRO A 124 2.90 -12.11 11.42
CA PRO A 124 3.94 -11.21 11.93
C PRO A 124 5.12 -11.08 10.97
N GLU A 125 5.46 -9.85 10.62
CA GLU A 125 6.71 -9.52 9.92
C GLU A 125 7.82 -9.23 10.94
N ALA A 126 9.04 -9.67 10.63
CA ALA A 126 10.16 -9.49 11.56
C ALA A 126 10.52 -8.02 11.79
N PHE A 127 10.35 -7.13 10.80
CA PHE A 127 10.73 -5.71 10.89
C PHE A 127 9.66 -4.74 10.40
N GLY A 128 8.83 -5.12 9.40
CA GLY A 128 7.84 -4.22 8.82
C GLY A 128 8.46 -3.11 7.95
N ARG A 129 9.29 -3.49 6.97
CA ARG A 129 9.99 -2.53 6.09
C ARG A 129 9.09 -1.47 5.48
N ILE A 130 7.87 -1.84 5.06
CA ILE A 130 6.90 -0.93 4.45
C ILE A 130 6.61 0.26 5.38
N ALA A 131 6.48 -0.01 6.69
CA ALA A 131 6.19 1.05 7.65
C ALA A 131 7.32 2.09 7.72
N VAL A 132 8.57 1.65 7.86
CA VAL A 132 9.70 2.57 7.96
C VAL A 132 10.03 3.24 6.62
N GLU A 133 9.77 2.59 5.48
CA GLU A 133 9.90 3.19 4.15
C GLU A 133 8.88 4.32 3.96
N ALA A 134 7.59 4.08 4.29
CA ALA A 134 6.53 5.10 4.23
C ALA A 134 6.83 6.29 5.15
N GLN A 135 7.24 6.03 6.40
CA GLN A 135 7.62 7.07 7.35
C GLN A 135 8.81 7.91 6.87
N SER A 136 9.85 7.27 6.29
CA SER A 136 10.99 7.96 5.70
C SER A 136 10.57 8.86 4.54
N MET A 137 9.55 8.44 3.80
CA MET A 137 8.94 9.20 2.70
C MET A 137 7.91 10.22 3.18
N GLN A 138 7.72 10.38 4.51
CA GLN A 138 6.76 11.30 5.12
C GLN A 138 5.31 11.02 4.72
N ILE A 139 4.98 9.75 4.42
CA ILE A 139 3.63 9.32 4.06
C ILE A 139 3.00 8.60 5.27
N PRO A 140 1.78 8.96 5.66
CA PRO A 140 1.03 8.24 6.70
C PRO A 140 0.92 6.76 6.38
N ILE A 141 0.97 5.91 7.41
CA ILE A 141 0.83 4.46 7.26
C ILE A 141 -0.26 3.91 8.17
N ILE A 142 -1.05 2.99 7.64
CA ILE A 142 -1.93 2.10 8.40
C ILE A 142 -1.37 0.70 8.30
N ALA A 143 -1.10 0.03 9.42
CA ALA A 143 -0.58 -1.33 9.43
C ALA A 143 -1.30 -2.22 10.44
N SER A 144 -1.28 -3.54 10.18
CA SER A 144 -1.80 -4.52 11.13
C SER A 144 -1.01 -4.50 12.44
N ASP A 145 -1.72 -4.57 13.58
CA ASP A 145 -1.15 -4.56 14.95
C ASP A 145 -0.50 -5.91 15.30
N ILE A 146 0.53 -6.30 14.50
CA ILE A 146 1.28 -7.55 14.69
C ILE A 146 2.76 -7.36 14.30
N GLY A 147 3.62 -8.18 14.90
CA GLY A 147 5.05 -8.25 14.56
C GLY A 147 5.76 -6.90 14.62
N GLY A 148 6.68 -6.66 13.71
CA GLY A 148 7.52 -5.47 13.67
C GLY A 148 6.77 -4.14 13.46
N SER A 149 5.52 -4.16 12.98
CA SER A 149 4.72 -2.94 12.88
C SER A 149 4.49 -2.28 14.24
N LYS A 150 4.35 -3.09 15.30
CA LYS A 150 4.17 -2.61 16.69
C LYS A 150 5.39 -1.85 17.22
N GLU A 151 6.56 -2.17 16.71
CA GLU A 151 7.83 -1.56 17.12
C GLU A 151 8.22 -0.37 16.24
N THR A 152 7.79 -0.39 14.98
CA THR A 152 8.19 0.62 13.99
C THR A 152 7.20 1.77 13.85
N ILE A 153 5.96 1.62 14.33
CA ILE A 153 4.92 2.66 14.27
C ILE A 153 4.68 3.22 15.67
N ILE A 154 4.82 4.53 15.81
CA ILE A 154 4.37 5.27 17.00
C ILE A 154 2.93 5.67 16.73
N LYS A 155 2.00 4.99 17.43
CA LYS A 155 0.55 5.20 17.28
C LYS A 155 0.19 6.69 17.35
N ASP A 156 -0.68 7.13 16.46
CA ASP A 156 -1.20 8.49 16.33
C ASP A 156 -0.13 9.58 16.04
N LYS A 157 1.14 9.18 15.80
CA LYS A 157 2.23 10.10 15.41
C LYS A 157 2.80 9.77 14.05
N THR A 158 3.22 8.52 13.83
CA THR A 158 3.84 8.12 12.57
C THR A 158 2.95 7.22 11.73
N GLY A 159 1.80 6.79 12.27
CA GLY A 159 0.83 5.96 11.59
C GLY A 159 -0.20 5.39 12.57
N TYR A 160 -1.04 4.53 12.03
CA TYR A 160 -2.10 3.86 12.79
C TYR A 160 -1.92 2.34 12.74
N LEU A 161 -2.28 1.68 13.84
CA LEU A 161 -2.31 0.23 13.92
C LEU A 161 -3.77 -0.22 13.97
N TYR A 162 -4.15 -1.16 13.11
CA TYR A 162 -5.49 -1.74 13.07
C TYR A 162 -5.47 -3.19 13.52
N LYS A 163 -6.60 -3.68 14.02
CA LYS A 163 -6.77 -5.05 14.49
C LYS A 163 -6.55 -6.04 13.34
N ASN A 164 -5.57 -6.92 13.51
CA ASN A 164 -5.16 -7.86 12.47
C ASN A 164 -6.33 -8.64 11.87
N LYS A 165 -6.38 -8.71 10.55
CA LYS A 165 -7.41 -9.38 9.75
C LYS A 165 -8.80 -8.75 9.82
N ASP A 166 -8.93 -7.56 10.38
CA ASP A 166 -10.21 -6.84 10.47
C ASP A 166 -10.25 -5.71 9.44
N PRO A 167 -11.03 -5.82 8.34
CA PRO A 167 -11.10 -4.77 7.33
C PRO A 167 -12.00 -3.59 7.73
N ILE A 168 -12.68 -3.67 8.89
CA ILE A 168 -13.59 -2.64 9.38
C ILE A 168 -12.86 -1.67 10.31
N ASP A 169 -11.87 -2.17 11.07
CA ASP A 169 -11.06 -1.39 11.99
C ASP A 169 -10.07 -0.49 11.24
#